data_fcaed7f00135b5fcaca55b0173d82095
#
_entry.id   fcaed7f00135b5fcaca55b0173d82095
#
_cell.length_a   1.000
_cell.length_b   1.000
_cell.length_c   1.000
_cell.angle_alpha   90.00
_cell.angle_beta   90.00
_cell.angle_gamma   90.00
#
_symmetry.space_group_name_H-M   'P 1'
#
loop_
_entity.id
_entity.type
_entity.pdbx_description
1 polymer ?
#
loop_
_entity_poly.entity_id
_entity_poly.type
_entity_poly.pdbx_seq_one_letter_code
_entity_poly.pdbx_strand_id
1 'polypeptide(L)'
;MAQRYQNIMVAIDGSKEADLAFVKGVHSALRNDAKLTIAHVIDTRALQSVSTFDAEVYEELQVDAESLMKEYEKRAKDAGVADVHIVIEMGNPKTLLARAIPDAEEVDLILVGAT
;
A
#
# COMPACT_ATOMS: atom_id res chain seq x y z
N MET A 1 -7.21 9.11 28.29
CA MET A 1 -7.82 8.53 27.11
C MET A 1 -6.74 8.12 26.12
N ALA A 2 -6.75 6.88 25.69
CA ALA A 2 -5.79 6.43 24.69
C ALA A 2 -6.09 7.09 23.35
N GLN A 3 -5.05 7.62 22.71
CA GLN A 3 -5.21 8.10 21.34
C GLN A 3 -5.44 6.91 20.42
N ARG A 4 -6.38 7.06 19.52
CA ARG A 4 -6.65 6.06 18.51
C ARG A 4 -6.16 6.55 17.15
N TYR A 5 -5.53 5.67 16.43
CA TYR A 5 -5.23 5.92 15.03
C TYR A 5 -6.53 5.84 14.23
N GLN A 6 -6.73 6.76 13.31
CA GLN A 6 -7.95 6.82 12.49
C GLN A 6 -7.70 6.31 11.08
N ASN A 7 -6.48 6.44 10.58
CA ASN A 7 -6.12 6.00 9.24
C ASN A 7 -4.73 5.41 9.25
N ILE A 8 -4.66 4.10 9.08
CA ILE A 8 -3.41 3.35 9.12
C ILE A 8 -3.05 2.95 7.69
N MET A 9 -1.82 3.26 7.26
CA MET A 9 -1.34 2.88 5.95
C MET A 9 -0.34 1.74 6.04
N VAL A 10 -0.48 0.76 5.16
CA VAL A 10 0.50 -0.31 4.98
C VAL A 10 1.03 -0.24 3.55
N ALA A 11 2.35 -0.23 3.40
CA ALA A 11 2.99 -0.26 2.09
C ALA A 11 3.26 -1.70 1.68
N ILE A 12 2.83 -2.06 0.49
CA ILE A 12 2.96 -3.43 -0.05
C ILE A 12 3.89 -3.40 -1.26
N ASP A 13 4.90 -4.25 -1.24
CA ASP A 13 5.85 -4.41 -2.34
C ASP A 13 5.97 -5.86 -2.84
N GLY A 14 5.10 -6.74 -2.34
CA GLY A 14 5.12 -8.15 -2.69
C GLY A 14 6.08 -9.01 -1.86
N SER A 15 6.82 -8.41 -0.95
CA SER A 15 7.75 -9.16 -0.10
C SER A 15 7.05 -9.82 1.09
N LYS A 16 7.76 -10.75 1.74
CA LYS A 16 7.26 -11.38 2.97
C LYS A 16 7.17 -10.37 4.11
N GLU A 17 8.10 -9.42 4.15
CA GLU A 17 8.13 -8.37 5.17
C GLU A 17 6.91 -7.47 5.03
N ALA A 18 6.52 -7.16 3.80
CA ALA A 18 5.31 -6.38 3.55
C ALA A 18 4.06 -7.15 3.97
N ASP A 19 4.03 -8.46 3.75
CA ASP A 19 2.89 -9.28 4.18
C ASP A 19 2.77 -9.29 5.70
N LEU A 20 3.88 -9.36 6.43
CA LEU A 20 3.87 -9.25 7.89
C LEU A 20 3.40 -7.88 8.36
N ALA A 21 3.85 -6.82 7.70
CA ALA A 21 3.39 -5.46 7.99
C ALA A 21 1.89 -5.33 7.74
N PHE A 22 1.39 -5.96 6.69
CA PHE A 22 -0.04 -5.98 6.37
C PHE A 22 -0.84 -6.61 7.51
N VAL A 23 -0.41 -7.77 8.01
CA VAL A 23 -1.09 -8.44 9.12
C VAL A 23 -1.14 -7.54 10.35
N LYS A 24 -0.03 -6.89 10.68
CA LYS A 24 0.03 -5.94 11.79
C LYS A 24 -0.91 -4.76 11.57
N GLY A 25 -0.98 -4.26 10.32
CA GLY A 25 -1.87 -3.17 9.95
C GLY A 25 -3.34 -3.53 10.13
N VAL A 26 -3.72 -4.74 9.73
CA VAL A 26 -5.08 -5.25 9.92
C VAL A 26 -5.42 -5.31 11.41
N HIS A 27 -4.53 -5.86 12.23
CA HIS A 27 -4.76 -5.94 13.68
C HIS A 27 -4.88 -4.56 14.31
N SER A 28 -4.02 -3.62 13.89
CA SER A 28 -4.09 -2.24 14.40
C SER A 28 -5.36 -1.55 13.97
N ALA A 29 -5.80 -1.74 12.74
CA ALA A 29 -7.05 -1.16 12.25
C ALA A 29 -8.25 -1.70 13.04
N LEU A 30 -8.26 -2.99 13.31
CA LEU A 30 -9.35 -3.59 14.08
C LEU A 30 -9.38 -3.07 15.52
N ARG A 31 -8.23 -2.95 16.17
CA ARG A 31 -8.15 -2.46 17.55
C ARG A 31 -8.55 -0.99 17.67
N ASN A 32 -8.26 -0.20 16.66
CA ASN A 32 -8.52 1.23 16.67
C ASN A 32 -9.82 1.62 15.97
N ASP A 33 -10.50 0.65 15.38
CA ASP A 33 -11.67 0.91 14.52
C ASP A 33 -11.30 1.92 13.43
N ALA A 34 -10.13 1.72 12.81
CA ALA A 34 -9.52 2.66 11.89
C ALA A 34 -9.72 2.24 10.45
N LYS A 35 -9.62 3.22 9.56
CA LYS A 35 -9.50 2.97 8.12
C LYS A 35 -8.14 2.35 7.84
N LEU A 36 -8.08 1.38 6.94
CA LEU A 36 -6.83 0.80 6.47
C LEU A 36 -6.59 1.23 5.03
N THR A 37 -5.51 1.95 4.79
CA THR A 37 -5.06 2.33 3.46
C THR A 37 -3.93 1.40 3.07
N ILE A 38 -4.11 0.67 1.97
CA ILE A 38 -3.11 -0.25 1.46
C ILE A 38 -2.49 0.40 0.23
N ALA A 39 -1.20 0.72 0.31
CA ALA A 39 -0.51 1.47 -0.74
C ALA A 39 0.54 0.61 -1.44
N HIS A 40 0.61 0.76 -2.74
CA HIS A 40 1.63 0.12 -3.58
C HIS A 40 2.17 1.15 -4.56
N VAL A 41 3.49 1.25 -4.64
CA VAL A 41 4.15 2.12 -5.61
C VAL A 41 4.87 1.28 -6.64
N ILE A 42 4.52 1.49 -7.90
CA ILE A 42 5.22 0.87 -9.03
C ILE A 42 6.49 1.70 -9.25
N ASP A 43 7.65 1.08 -9.01
CA ASP A 43 8.94 1.77 -9.08
C ASP A 43 9.34 2.00 -10.53
N THR A 44 9.22 3.24 -10.98
CA THR A 44 9.53 3.60 -12.37
C THR A 44 11.03 3.60 -12.67
N ARG A 45 11.88 3.54 -11.67
CA ARG A 45 13.33 3.45 -11.89
C ARG A 45 13.70 2.16 -12.59
N ALA A 46 12.96 1.10 -12.36
CA ALA A 46 13.17 -0.18 -13.04
C ALA A 46 12.90 -0.07 -14.53
N LEU A 47 12.07 0.89 -14.96
CA LEU A 47 11.71 1.10 -16.35
C LEU A 47 12.71 2.00 -17.08
N GLN A 48 13.53 2.74 -16.37
CA GLN A 48 14.52 3.64 -16.97
C GLN A 48 15.64 2.90 -17.68
N SER A 49 15.85 1.65 -17.35
CA SER A 49 16.85 0.80 -18.02
C SER A 49 16.36 0.26 -19.37
N VAL A 50 15.07 0.40 -19.66
CA VAL A 50 14.49 -0.05 -20.93
C VAL A 50 14.73 1.03 -21.97
N SER A 51 15.40 0.67 -23.07
CA SER A 51 15.82 1.64 -24.10
C SER A 51 14.67 2.20 -24.92
N THR A 52 13.55 1.53 -24.95
CA THR A 52 12.34 2.00 -25.63
C THR A 52 11.16 2.01 -24.67
N PHE A 53 10.40 3.09 -24.70
CA PHE A 53 9.16 3.17 -23.96
C PHE A 53 8.15 2.19 -24.58
N ASP A 54 7.66 1.28 -23.77
CA ASP A 54 6.67 0.32 -24.20
C ASP A 54 5.41 0.48 -23.35
N ALA A 55 4.33 0.94 -23.94
CA ALA A 55 3.06 1.14 -23.28
C ALA A 55 2.48 -0.17 -22.74
N GLU A 56 2.75 -1.30 -23.42
CA GLU A 56 2.26 -2.60 -22.96
C GLU A 56 2.91 -3.01 -21.64
N VAL A 57 4.19 -2.68 -21.44
CA VAL A 57 4.89 -2.96 -20.18
C VAL A 57 4.25 -2.19 -19.02
N TYR A 58 3.93 -0.92 -19.23
CA TYR A 58 3.24 -0.11 -18.22
C TYR A 58 1.87 -0.69 -17.90
N GLU A 59 1.13 -1.08 -18.93
CA GLU A 59 -0.20 -1.65 -18.76
C GLU A 59 -0.15 -2.95 -17.97
N GLU A 60 0.82 -3.83 -18.26
CA GLU A 60 1.00 -5.07 -17.51
C GLU A 60 1.33 -4.82 -16.06
N LEU A 61 2.22 -3.86 -15.79
CA LEU A 61 2.58 -3.50 -14.42
C LEU A 61 1.38 -2.97 -13.66
N GLN A 62 0.55 -2.17 -14.31
CA GLN A 62 -0.66 -1.61 -13.72
C GLN A 62 -1.67 -2.73 -13.40
N VAL A 63 -1.89 -3.63 -14.34
CA VAL A 63 -2.81 -4.75 -14.15
C VAL A 63 -2.34 -5.67 -13.02
N ASP A 64 -1.05 -5.97 -12.99
CA ASP A 64 -0.47 -6.82 -11.95
C ASP A 64 -0.61 -6.17 -10.57
N ALA A 65 -0.37 -4.87 -10.49
CA ALA A 65 -0.51 -4.11 -9.25
C ALA A 65 -1.96 -4.12 -8.77
N GLU A 66 -2.91 -3.90 -9.67
CA GLU A 66 -4.33 -3.93 -9.34
C GLU A 66 -4.76 -5.30 -8.82
N SER A 67 -4.30 -6.37 -9.45
CA SER A 67 -4.61 -7.73 -9.03
C SER A 67 -4.06 -8.02 -7.64
N LEU A 68 -2.81 -7.62 -7.40
CA LEU A 68 -2.17 -7.79 -6.10
C LEU A 68 -2.94 -7.03 -5.01
N MET A 69 -3.29 -5.79 -5.27
CA MET A 69 -3.94 -4.95 -4.27
C MET A 69 -5.37 -5.37 -4.00
N LYS A 70 -6.09 -5.88 -4.99
CA LYS A 70 -7.43 -6.42 -4.78
C LYS A 70 -7.41 -7.63 -3.86
N GLU A 71 -6.38 -8.46 -3.97
CA GLU A 71 -6.21 -9.61 -3.09
C GLU A 71 -6.01 -9.16 -1.64
N TYR A 72 -5.17 -8.15 -1.41
CA TYR A 72 -4.98 -7.60 -0.08
C TYR A 72 -6.25 -6.92 0.45
N GLU A 73 -6.96 -6.20 -0.40
CA GLU A 73 -8.24 -5.59 -0.02
C GLU A 73 -9.22 -6.65 0.48
N LYS A 74 -9.35 -7.75 -0.27
CA LYS A 74 -10.23 -8.84 0.12
C LYS A 74 -9.82 -9.43 1.45
N ARG A 75 -8.53 -9.67 1.65
CA ARG A 75 -8.01 -10.22 2.91
C ARG A 75 -8.34 -9.31 4.09
N ALA A 76 -8.20 -8.02 3.92
CA ALA A 76 -8.50 -7.05 4.98
C ALA A 76 -9.99 -7.03 5.31
N LYS A 77 -10.85 -7.03 4.30
CA LYS A 77 -12.30 -7.05 4.51
C LYS A 77 -12.76 -8.36 5.15
N ASP A 78 -12.21 -9.48 4.71
CA ASP A 78 -12.52 -10.79 5.27
C ASP A 78 -12.08 -10.88 6.74
N ALA A 79 -11.04 -10.16 7.12
CA ALA A 79 -10.58 -10.11 8.51
C ALA A 79 -11.46 -9.21 9.40
N GLY A 80 -12.33 -8.39 8.80
CA GLY A 80 -13.27 -7.56 9.54
C GLY A 80 -13.01 -6.06 9.50
N VAL A 81 -12.03 -5.60 8.72
CA VAL A 81 -11.79 -4.15 8.57
C VAL A 81 -12.93 -3.55 7.76
N ALA A 82 -13.64 -2.60 8.34
CA ALA A 82 -14.83 -2.02 7.73
C ALA A 82 -14.52 -1.06 6.59
N ASP A 83 -13.44 -0.29 6.71
CA ASP A 83 -13.07 0.73 5.73
C ASP A 83 -11.67 0.45 5.19
N VAL A 84 -11.60 -0.07 3.98
CA VAL A 84 -10.33 -0.40 3.30
C VAL A 84 -10.22 0.42 2.03
N HIS A 85 -9.09 1.10 1.87
CA HIS A 85 -8.81 1.93 0.72
C HIS A 85 -7.49 1.49 0.07
N ILE A 86 -7.49 1.40 -1.25
CA ILE A 86 -6.32 1.01 -2.03
C ILE A 86 -5.76 2.22 -2.76
N VAL A 87 -4.42 2.38 -2.70
CA VAL A 87 -3.72 3.41 -3.46
C VAL A 87 -2.62 2.75 -4.29
N ILE A 88 -2.63 2.99 -5.58
CA ILE A 88 -1.58 2.53 -6.51
C ILE A 88 -1.03 3.75 -7.21
N GLU A 89 0.27 3.99 -7.06
CA GLU A 89 0.95 5.13 -7.66
C GLU A 89 2.19 4.66 -8.41
N MET A 90 2.60 5.43 -9.39
CA MET A 90 3.85 5.20 -10.12
C MET A 90 4.86 6.28 -9.75
N GLY A 91 6.10 5.90 -9.49
CA GLY A 91 7.13 6.88 -9.18
C GLY A 91 8.23 6.31 -8.29
N ASN A 92 8.81 7.19 -7.48
CA ASN A 92 9.82 6.80 -6.51
C ASN A 92 9.15 6.37 -5.21
N PRO A 93 9.27 5.08 -4.82
CA PRO A 93 8.59 4.59 -3.62
C PRO A 93 8.99 5.36 -2.36
N LYS A 94 10.25 5.72 -2.25
CA LYS A 94 10.76 6.41 -1.07
C LYS A 94 10.04 7.75 -0.84
N THR A 95 9.89 8.53 -1.89
CA THR A 95 9.22 9.83 -1.80
C THR A 95 7.71 9.69 -1.63
N LEU A 96 7.10 8.81 -2.41
CA LEU A 96 5.64 8.63 -2.39
C LEU A 96 5.16 8.06 -1.06
N LEU A 97 5.84 7.03 -0.55
CA LEU A 97 5.44 6.39 0.69
C LEU A 97 5.75 7.22 1.93
N ALA A 98 6.80 8.06 1.86
CA ALA A 98 7.18 8.87 3.01
C ALA A 98 6.33 10.14 3.16
N ARG A 99 5.83 10.69 2.06
CA ARG A 99 5.14 11.99 2.11
C ARG A 99 3.87 12.07 1.27
N ALA A 100 3.98 11.86 -0.03
CA ALA A 100 2.89 12.22 -0.95
C ALA A 100 1.60 11.44 -0.66
N ILE A 101 1.70 10.13 -0.50
CA ILE A 101 0.53 9.30 -0.23
C ILE A 101 0.01 9.51 1.20
N PRO A 102 0.86 9.50 2.24
CA PRO A 102 0.38 9.77 3.60
C PRO A 102 -0.31 11.12 3.75
N ASP A 103 0.24 12.17 3.12
CA ASP A 103 -0.36 13.50 3.18
C ASP A 103 -1.70 13.54 2.45
N ALA A 104 -1.77 12.97 1.24
CA ALA A 104 -2.99 12.96 0.44
C ALA A 104 -4.12 12.17 1.10
N GLU A 105 -3.77 11.08 1.78
CA GLU A 105 -4.76 10.18 2.42
C GLU A 105 -4.99 10.48 3.90
N GLU A 106 -4.34 11.49 4.43
CA GLU A 106 -4.45 11.89 5.84
C GLU A 106 -4.14 10.74 6.79
N VAL A 107 -3.01 10.07 6.53
CA VAL A 107 -2.57 8.89 7.28
C VAL A 107 -1.91 9.31 8.59
N ASP A 108 -2.24 8.66 9.69
CA ASP A 108 -1.64 8.95 10.99
C ASP A 108 -0.73 7.83 11.53
N LEU A 109 -0.64 6.70 10.82
CA LEU A 109 0.31 5.63 11.14
C LEU A 109 0.72 4.92 9.86
N ILE A 110 2.01 4.76 9.64
CA ILE A 110 2.55 4.08 8.45
C ILE A 110 3.31 2.84 8.89
N LEU A 111 2.96 1.68 8.30
CA LEU A 111 3.65 0.43 8.51
C LEU A 111 4.30 -0.01 7.21
N VAL A 112 5.58 -0.30 7.26
CA VAL A 112 6.33 -0.79 6.09
C VAL A 112 7.07 -2.07 6.49
N GLY A 113 7.24 -2.95 5.52
CA GLY A 113 8.06 -4.13 5.72
C GLY A 113 9.52 -3.72 5.82
N ALA A 114 10.22 -4.22 6.85
CA ALA A 114 11.65 -4.00 6.99
C ALA A 114 12.40 -5.17 6.39
N THR A 115 13.34 -4.88 5.52
CA THR A 115 14.22 -5.89 4.95
C THR A 115 15.58 -5.88 5.62
#